data_748bc6a12e8673fb100fa67e1471b020
#
_entry.id   748bc6a12e8673fb100fa67e1471b020
#
_cell.length_a   1.000
_cell.length_b   1.000
_cell.length_c   1.000
_cell.angle_alpha   90.00
_cell.angle_beta   90.00
_cell.angle_gamma   90.00
#
_symmetry.space_group_name_H-M   'P 1'
#
loop_
_entity.id
_entity.type
_entity.pdbx_description
1 polymer ?
#
loop_
_entity_poly.entity_id
_entity_poly.type
_entity_poly.pdbx_seq_one_letter_code
_entity_poly.pdbx_strand_id
1 'polypeptide(L)'
;MFRGKFFHTVDPKGRLSIPAKFREYLGEAFVITMGMDDCLLAYDLETWKAFEEKLTDVDMLDDDAMDLVRFIIGNVQDVTLDKQGRVLLTDDTRTNAEIEKDVVINGMGNHFEIWPLDKWNERMGAVIADKAALKKRLRESGHKLTIS
;
A
#
# COMPACT_ATOMS: atom_id res chain seq x y z
N MET A 1 -1.74 -12.37 -8.88
CA MET A 1 -0.76 -11.55 -8.10
C MET A 1 -0.78 -10.12 -8.62
N PHE A 2 -0.61 -9.17 -7.72
CA PHE A 2 -0.60 -7.76 -8.09
C PHE A 2 0.79 -7.35 -8.56
N ARG A 3 0.94 -7.01 -9.84
CA ARG A 3 2.21 -6.67 -10.48
C ARG A 3 2.06 -5.45 -11.37
N GLY A 4 3.15 -4.69 -11.48
CA GLY A 4 3.20 -3.50 -12.32
C GLY A 4 2.77 -2.25 -11.58
N LYS A 5 3.01 -1.10 -12.20
CA LYS A 5 2.63 0.20 -11.66
C LYS A 5 1.75 0.93 -12.66
N PHE A 6 0.80 1.68 -12.12
CA PHE A 6 -0.22 2.38 -12.92
C PHE A 6 -0.37 3.80 -12.38
N PHE A 7 -0.41 4.76 -13.28
CA PHE A 7 -0.58 6.17 -12.94
C PHE A 7 -2.06 6.53 -13.11
N HIS A 8 -2.68 6.99 -12.04
CA HIS A 8 -4.08 7.37 -12.01
C HIS A 8 -4.29 8.70 -11.29
N THR A 9 -5.50 9.22 -11.37
CA THR A 9 -5.91 10.42 -10.65
C THR A 9 -7.13 10.11 -9.79
N VAL A 10 -7.17 10.71 -8.61
CA VAL A 10 -8.36 10.70 -7.75
C VAL A 10 -9.27 11.83 -8.24
N ASP A 11 -10.55 11.53 -8.47
CA ASP A 11 -11.49 12.53 -8.93
C ASP A 11 -11.91 13.50 -7.81
N PRO A 12 -12.62 14.60 -8.11
CA PRO A 12 -13.03 15.57 -7.09
C PRO A 12 -13.89 15.00 -5.96
N LYS A 13 -14.55 13.86 -6.20
CA LYS A 13 -15.36 13.17 -5.19
C LYS A 13 -14.58 12.14 -4.38
N GLY A 14 -13.29 11.99 -4.66
CA GLY A 14 -12.42 11.04 -3.96
C GLY A 14 -12.43 9.63 -4.54
N ARG A 15 -12.93 9.43 -5.75
CA ARG A 15 -12.98 8.11 -6.39
C ARG A 15 -11.72 7.85 -7.19
N LEU A 16 -11.21 6.63 -7.04
CA LEU A 16 -9.99 6.15 -7.71
C LEU A 16 -10.31 4.87 -8.48
N SER A 17 -10.03 4.88 -9.78
CA SER A 17 -10.16 3.66 -10.60
C SER A 17 -9.06 2.67 -10.25
N ILE A 18 -9.44 1.42 -10.02
CA ILE A 18 -8.50 0.35 -9.77
C ILE A 18 -8.20 -0.34 -11.11
N PRO A 19 -6.91 -0.63 -11.43
CA PRO A 19 -6.58 -1.31 -12.68
C PRO A 19 -7.37 -2.59 -12.87
N ALA A 20 -7.85 -2.82 -14.08
CA ALA A 20 -8.68 -3.99 -14.40
C ALA A 20 -8.00 -5.30 -14.02
N LYS A 21 -6.68 -5.40 -14.23
CA LYS A 21 -5.90 -6.58 -13.84
C LYS A 21 -5.95 -6.86 -12.34
N PHE A 22 -5.99 -5.80 -11.53
CA PHE A 22 -6.03 -5.94 -10.07
C PHE A 22 -7.42 -6.33 -9.57
N ARG A 23 -8.46 -5.84 -10.26
CA ARG A 23 -9.84 -6.15 -9.88
C ARG A 23 -10.16 -7.64 -9.94
N GLU A 24 -9.52 -8.39 -10.84
CA GLU A 24 -9.69 -9.84 -10.97
C GLU A 24 -9.29 -10.59 -9.70
N TYR A 25 -8.25 -10.11 -9.02
CA TYR A 25 -7.72 -10.75 -7.79
C TYR A 25 -8.32 -10.16 -6.52
N LEU A 26 -8.83 -8.92 -6.62
CA LEU A 26 -9.23 -8.15 -5.45
C LEU A 26 -10.62 -8.56 -4.95
N GLY A 27 -11.52 -8.91 -5.85
CA GLY A 27 -12.93 -9.09 -5.52
C GLY A 27 -13.65 -7.75 -5.38
N GLU A 28 -14.94 -7.80 -5.08
CA GLU A 28 -15.75 -6.59 -4.91
C GLU A 28 -15.48 -5.85 -3.61
N ALA A 29 -15.20 -6.61 -2.54
CA ALA A 29 -14.91 -6.06 -1.23
C ALA A 29 -13.45 -6.33 -0.87
N PHE A 30 -12.78 -5.34 -0.33
CA PHE A 30 -11.38 -5.45 0.06
C PHE A 30 -11.05 -4.45 1.17
N VAL A 31 -9.79 -4.39 1.58
CA VAL A 31 -9.34 -3.57 2.69
C VAL A 31 -8.31 -2.57 2.22
N ILE A 32 -8.45 -1.33 2.67
CA ILE A 32 -7.41 -0.30 2.53
C ILE A 32 -6.99 0.14 3.93
N THR A 33 -5.68 0.29 4.13
CA THR A 33 -5.14 0.83 5.38
C THR A 33 -3.90 1.68 5.11
N MET A 34 -3.40 2.33 6.14
CA MET A 34 -2.15 3.09 6.07
C MET A 34 -0.96 2.13 6.13
N GLY A 35 0.02 2.34 5.26
CA GLY A 35 1.31 1.65 5.34
C GLY A 35 2.29 2.38 6.23
N MET A 36 3.41 1.74 6.53
CA MET A 36 4.51 2.36 7.29
C MET A 36 5.32 3.31 6.42
N ASP A 37 5.26 3.14 5.10
CA ASP A 37 5.80 4.11 4.15
C ASP A 37 4.73 5.15 3.82
N ASP A 38 5.06 6.12 2.98
CA ASP A 38 4.16 7.22 2.60
C ASP A 38 3.11 6.75 1.57
N CYS A 39 2.38 5.68 1.88
CA CYS A 39 1.39 5.08 0.98
C CYS A 39 0.25 4.41 1.72
N LEU A 40 -0.83 4.16 0.99
CA LEU A 40 -1.90 3.26 1.43
C LEU A 40 -1.59 1.84 0.96
N LEU A 41 -2.03 0.86 1.72
CA LEU A 41 -1.97 -0.55 1.37
C LEU A 41 -3.37 -1.06 1.05
N ALA A 42 -3.49 -1.88 0.02
CA ALA A 42 -4.75 -2.51 -0.36
C ALA A 42 -4.58 -4.03 -0.45
N TYR A 43 -5.46 -4.75 0.24
CA TYR A 43 -5.44 -6.21 0.35
C TYR A 43 -6.79 -6.79 0.00
N ASP A 44 -6.81 -7.92 -0.72
CA ASP A 44 -8.02 -8.74 -0.77
C ASP A 44 -8.33 -9.30 0.63
N LEU A 45 -9.58 -9.66 0.87
CA LEU A 45 -10.03 -10.06 2.22
C LEU A 45 -9.27 -11.27 2.77
N GLU A 46 -9.00 -12.25 1.95
CA GLU A 46 -8.29 -13.46 2.37
C GLU A 46 -6.85 -13.16 2.80
N THR A 47 -6.13 -12.41 1.98
CA THR A 47 -4.75 -12.01 2.28
C THR A 47 -4.70 -11.09 3.49
N TRP A 48 -5.64 -10.18 3.61
CA TRP A 48 -5.75 -9.30 4.78
C TRP A 48 -5.93 -10.09 6.06
N LYS A 49 -6.81 -11.06 6.05
CA LYS A 49 -7.07 -11.90 7.23
C LYS A 49 -5.79 -12.57 7.74
N ALA A 50 -5.00 -13.14 6.84
CA ALA A 50 -3.73 -13.77 7.20
C ALA A 50 -2.72 -12.75 7.74
N PHE A 51 -2.65 -11.57 7.15
CA PHE A 51 -1.80 -10.48 7.63
C PHE A 51 -2.25 -9.98 9.01
N GLU A 52 -3.54 -9.75 9.20
CA GLU A 52 -4.11 -9.27 10.45
C GLU A 52 -3.81 -10.24 11.61
N GLU A 53 -3.92 -11.54 11.36
CA GLU A 53 -3.59 -12.56 12.35
C GLU A 53 -2.12 -12.47 12.80
N LYS A 54 -1.20 -12.28 11.85
CA LYS A 54 0.22 -12.10 12.16
C LYS A 54 0.48 -10.79 12.90
N LEU A 55 -0.16 -9.73 12.44
CA LEU A 55 0.04 -8.40 13.00
C LEU A 55 -0.47 -8.29 14.43
N THR A 56 -1.56 -8.97 14.75
CA THR A 56 -2.14 -8.95 16.09
C THR A 56 -1.52 -9.99 17.05
N ASP A 57 -0.68 -10.89 16.52
CA ASP A 57 0.08 -11.84 17.33
C ASP A 57 1.40 -11.20 17.79
N VAL A 58 1.29 -10.17 18.64
CA VAL A 58 2.45 -9.42 19.15
C VAL A 58 2.48 -9.47 20.67
N ASP A 59 3.66 -9.21 21.23
CA ASP A 59 3.83 -9.09 22.67
C ASP A 59 3.13 -7.80 23.15
N MET A 60 2.10 -7.96 23.98
CA MET A 60 1.34 -6.84 24.54
C MET A 60 2.17 -5.93 25.45
N LEU A 61 3.34 -6.41 25.89
CA LEU A 61 4.27 -5.61 26.72
C LEU A 61 5.24 -4.79 25.88
N ASP A 62 5.26 -5.01 24.57
CA ASP A 62 6.08 -4.23 23.64
C ASP A 62 5.28 -3.03 23.14
N ASP A 63 5.60 -1.85 23.64
CA ASP A 63 4.88 -0.61 23.30
C ASP A 63 4.97 -0.27 21.82
N ASP A 64 6.13 -0.48 21.19
CA ASP A 64 6.32 -0.19 19.76
C ASP A 64 5.49 -1.15 18.91
N ALA A 65 5.46 -2.43 19.26
CA ALA A 65 4.63 -3.41 18.56
C ALA A 65 3.14 -3.06 18.68
N MET A 66 2.71 -2.64 19.88
CA MET A 66 1.32 -2.21 20.11
C MET A 66 0.97 -0.94 19.32
N ASP A 67 1.91 0.00 19.20
CA ASP A 67 1.70 1.21 18.41
C ASP A 67 1.58 0.90 16.92
N LEU A 68 2.36 -0.05 16.41
CA LEU A 68 2.25 -0.52 15.03
C LEU A 68 0.85 -1.11 14.76
N VAL A 69 0.37 -1.96 15.67
CA VAL A 69 -0.99 -2.52 15.58
C VAL A 69 -2.05 -1.41 15.56
N ARG A 70 -1.95 -0.45 16.49
CA ARG A 70 -2.89 0.69 16.53
C ARG A 70 -2.89 1.47 15.23
N PHE A 71 -1.71 1.71 14.67
CA PHE A 71 -1.57 2.49 13.44
C PHE A 71 -2.18 1.76 12.25
N ILE A 72 -1.81 0.50 12.03
CA ILE A 72 -2.28 -0.25 10.85
C ILE A 72 -3.73 -0.67 11.00
N ILE A 73 -4.10 -1.32 12.10
CA ILE A 73 -5.46 -1.81 12.31
C ILE A 73 -6.44 -0.65 12.51
N GLY A 74 -6.02 0.39 13.22
CA GLY A 74 -6.87 1.56 13.48
C GLY A 74 -7.23 2.35 12.24
N ASN A 75 -6.45 2.23 11.17
CA ASN A 75 -6.70 2.91 9.90
C ASN A 75 -7.35 2.01 8.83
N VAL A 76 -7.75 0.80 9.20
CA VAL A 76 -8.41 -0.12 8.27
C VAL A 76 -9.77 0.43 7.86
N GLN A 77 -10.00 0.39 6.55
CA GLN A 77 -11.31 0.67 5.96
C GLN A 77 -11.73 -0.52 5.11
N ASP A 78 -12.93 -1.00 5.38
CA ASP A 78 -13.58 -1.98 4.52
C ASP A 78 -14.22 -1.21 3.37
N VAL A 79 -13.84 -1.53 2.15
CA VAL A 79 -14.26 -0.82 0.96
C VAL A 79 -14.83 -1.76 -0.08
N THR A 80 -15.64 -1.21 -0.98
CA THR A 80 -16.20 -1.94 -2.11
C THR A 80 -15.96 -1.16 -3.39
N LEU A 81 -15.81 -1.88 -4.50
CA LEU A 81 -15.75 -1.25 -5.81
C LEU A 81 -17.15 -0.87 -6.28
N ASP A 82 -17.27 0.29 -6.92
CA ASP A 82 -18.50 0.66 -7.61
C ASP A 82 -18.61 -0.09 -8.94
N LYS A 83 -19.71 0.15 -9.66
CA LYS A 83 -19.97 -0.53 -10.95
C LYS A 83 -18.92 -0.23 -12.02
N GLN A 84 -18.18 0.85 -11.86
CA GLN A 84 -17.13 1.28 -12.80
C GLN A 84 -15.74 0.86 -12.34
N GLY A 85 -15.64 0.06 -11.29
CA GLY A 85 -14.36 -0.40 -10.77
C GLY A 85 -13.58 0.64 -10.00
N ARG A 86 -14.26 1.59 -9.37
CA ARG A 86 -13.63 2.66 -8.58
C ARG A 86 -13.89 2.42 -7.10
N VAL A 87 -12.92 2.83 -6.29
CA VAL A 87 -13.03 2.87 -4.83
C VAL A 87 -13.13 4.32 -4.38
N LEU A 88 -13.92 4.56 -3.34
CA LEU A 88 -13.99 5.87 -2.69
C LEU A 88 -12.91 5.96 -1.61
N LEU A 89 -11.98 6.89 -1.78
CA LEU A 89 -11.05 7.28 -0.73
C LEU A 89 -11.67 8.44 0.04
N THR A 90 -11.96 8.25 1.32
CA THR A 90 -12.57 9.29 2.13
C THR A 90 -11.63 10.48 2.30
N ASP A 91 -12.18 11.63 2.66
CA ASP A 91 -11.40 12.85 2.92
C ASP A 91 -10.33 12.58 3.98
N ASP A 92 -10.68 11.86 5.03
CA ASP A 92 -9.78 11.51 6.12
C ASP A 92 -8.62 10.64 5.62
N THR A 93 -8.91 9.60 4.86
CA THR A 93 -7.89 8.73 4.27
C THR A 93 -6.95 9.51 3.35
N ARG A 94 -7.50 10.37 2.50
CA ARG A 94 -6.68 11.17 1.56
C ARG A 94 -5.81 12.17 2.31
N THR A 95 -6.34 12.82 3.33
CA THR A 95 -5.58 13.77 4.15
C THR A 95 -4.45 13.07 4.88
N ASN A 96 -4.71 11.93 5.51
CA ASN A 96 -3.71 11.18 6.25
C ASN A 96 -2.60 10.63 5.35
N ALA A 97 -2.94 10.23 4.13
CA ALA A 97 -1.97 9.73 3.15
C ALA A 97 -1.34 10.83 2.29
N GLU A 98 -1.73 12.08 2.50
CA GLU A 98 -1.27 13.23 1.73
C GLU A 98 -1.55 13.08 0.21
N ILE A 99 -2.68 12.45 -0.13
CA ILE A 99 -3.12 12.28 -1.50
C ILE A 99 -3.97 13.48 -1.91
N GLU A 100 -3.51 14.24 -2.88
CA GLU A 100 -4.26 15.35 -3.46
C GLU A 100 -5.01 14.92 -4.72
N LYS A 101 -4.29 14.51 -5.75
CA LYS A 101 -4.87 14.15 -7.04
C LYS A 101 -4.15 12.98 -7.69
N ASP A 102 -2.87 13.15 -8.03
CA ASP A 102 -2.11 12.17 -8.80
C ASP A 102 -1.54 11.08 -7.90
N VAL A 103 -1.73 9.83 -8.29
CA VAL A 103 -1.28 8.67 -7.53
C VAL A 103 -0.57 7.65 -8.42
N VAL A 104 0.24 6.81 -7.79
CA VAL A 104 0.80 5.62 -8.39
C VAL A 104 0.23 4.42 -7.65
N ILE A 105 -0.37 3.49 -8.40
CA ILE A 105 -0.84 2.21 -7.88
C ILE A 105 0.24 1.19 -8.23
N ASN A 106 0.89 0.63 -7.22
CA ASN A 106 2.04 -0.25 -7.40
C ASN A 106 1.78 -1.64 -6.82
N GLY A 107 1.86 -2.65 -7.67
CA GLY A 107 1.69 -4.03 -7.25
C GLY A 107 2.87 -4.53 -6.42
N MET A 108 2.57 -5.23 -5.33
CA MET A 108 3.55 -5.77 -4.39
C MET A 108 3.43 -7.30 -4.23
N GLY A 109 2.86 -7.97 -5.22
CA GLY A 109 2.66 -9.41 -5.18
C GLY A 109 1.32 -9.77 -4.53
N ASN A 110 1.27 -9.91 -3.23
CA ASN A 110 0.04 -10.28 -2.51
C ASN A 110 -0.85 -9.10 -2.11
N HIS A 111 -0.42 -7.87 -2.41
CA HIS A 111 -1.18 -6.65 -2.16
C HIS A 111 -0.71 -5.57 -3.12
N PHE A 112 -1.29 -4.39 -3.05
CA PHE A 112 -0.77 -3.24 -3.78
C PHE A 112 -0.76 -1.99 -2.91
N GLU A 113 0.02 -1.02 -3.36
CA GLU A 113 0.20 0.25 -2.68
C GLU A 113 -0.42 1.37 -3.52
N ILE A 114 -0.91 2.39 -2.84
CA ILE A 114 -1.37 3.63 -3.48
C ILE A 114 -0.53 4.76 -2.92
N TRP A 115 0.32 5.34 -3.76
CA TRP A 115 1.25 6.39 -3.39
C TRP A 115 0.81 7.73 -3.94
N PRO A 116 0.94 8.84 -3.18
CA PRO A 116 0.99 10.15 -3.80
C PRO A 116 2.13 10.18 -4.82
N LEU A 117 1.88 10.76 -6.01
CA LEU A 117 2.88 10.75 -7.08
C LEU A 117 4.20 11.40 -6.67
N ASP A 118 4.16 12.50 -5.96
CA ASP A 118 5.36 13.20 -5.49
C ASP A 118 6.19 12.33 -4.53
N LYS A 119 5.54 11.61 -3.63
CA LYS A 119 6.20 10.71 -2.68
C LYS A 119 6.82 9.50 -3.40
N TRP A 120 6.11 8.97 -4.38
CA TRP A 120 6.62 7.88 -5.22
C TRP A 120 7.88 8.31 -5.98
N ASN A 121 7.82 9.48 -6.63
CA ASN A 121 8.95 10.02 -7.39
C ASN A 121 10.17 10.27 -6.49
N GLU A 122 9.97 10.79 -5.30
CA GLU A 122 11.03 11.00 -4.32
C GLU A 122 11.68 9.68 -3.92
N ARG A 123 10.86 8.70 -3.54
CA ARG A 123 11.35 7.39 -3.06
C ARG A 123 12.03 6.59 -4.17
N MET A 124 11.36 6.40 -5.29
CA MET A 124 11.86 5.57 -6.38
C MET A 124 12.87 6.29 -7.25
N GLY A 125 12.81 7.62 -7.31
CA GLY A 125 13.83 8.42 -7.97
C GLY A 125 15.20 8.22 -7.35
N ALA A 126 15.27 8.15 -6.03
CA ALA A 126 16.52 7.88 -5.31
C ALA A 126 17.06 6.47 -5.62
N VAL A 127 16.17 5.47 -5.71
CA VAL A 127 16.55 4.09 -6.07
C VAL A 127 17.09 4.02 -7.50
N ILE A 128 16.37 4.64 -8.44
CA ILE A 128 16.76 4.64 -9.86
C ILE A 128 18.09 5.37 -10.07
N ALA A 129 18.31 6.47 -9.36
CA ALA A 129 19.52 7.26 -9.46
C ALA A 129 20.75 6.50 -8.97
N ASP A 130 20.60 5.63 -7.99
CA ASP A 130 21.72 4.88 -7.41
C ASP A 130 21.31 3.47 -6.97
N LYS A 131 21.16 2.58 -7.93
CA LYS A 131 20.84 1.17 -7.66
C LYS A 131 21.98 0.45 -6.94
N ALA A 132 23.21 0.87 -7.16
CA ALA A 132 24.37 0.28 -6.50
C ALA A 132 24.35 0.54 -4.98
N ALA A 133 23.92 1.73 -4.57
CA ALA A 133 23.75 2.07 -3.15
C ALA A 133 22.69 1.19 -2.48
N LEU A 134 21.55 0.95 -3.14
CA LEU A 134 20.54 0.03 -2.64
C LEU A 134 21.11 -1.39 -2.48
N LYS A 135 21.80 -1.86 -3.48
CA LYS A 135 22.41 -3.19 -3.48
C LYS A 135 23.40 -3.35 -2.31
N LYS A 136 24.19 -2.31 -2.05
CA LYS A 136 25.14 -2.29 -0.93
C LYS A 136 24.40 -2.35 0.42
N ARG A 137 23.34 -1.55 0.60
CA ARG A 137 22.54 -1.56 1.83
C ARG A 137 21.92 -2.93 2.09
N LEU A 138 21.42 -3.60 1.05
CA LEU A 138 20.87 -4.95 1.15
C LEU A 138 21.90 -5.96 1.65
N ARG A 139 23.14 -5.88 1.14
CA ARG A 139 24.23 -6.75 1.61
C ARG A 139 24.57 -6.48 3.08
N GLU A 140 24.69 -5.22 3.46
CA GLU A 140 25.04 -4.79 4.81
C GLU A 140 23.97 -5.17 5.84
N SER A 141 22.69 -5.20 5.44
CA SER A 141 21.60 -5.61 6.32
C SER A 141 21.43 -7.13 6.43
N GLY A 142 22.27 -7.91 5.76
CA GLY A 142 22.27 -9.37 5.85
C GLY A 142 21.12 -10.06 5.12
N HIS A 143 20.46 -9.37 4.20
CA HIS A 143 19.43 -9.99 3.38
C HIS A 143 20.01 -11.01 2.42
N LYS A 144 19.41 -12.21 2.40
CA LYS A 144 19.84 -13.33 1.58
C LYS A 144 19.33 -13.26 0.14
N LEU A 145 18.64 -12.20 -0.21
CA LEU A 145 18.07 -12.03 -1.53
C LEU A 145 19.17 -11.84 -2.56
N THR A 146 19.25 -12.74 -3.54
CA THR A 146 20.18 -12.62 -4.66
C THR A 146 19.53 -11.80 -5.76
N ILE A 147 20.12 -10.64 -6.05
CA ILE A 147 19.64 -9.76 -7.11
C ILE A 147 20.74 -9.69 -8.17
N SER A 148 20.41 -10.15 -9.35
CA SER A 148 21.31 -10.12 -10.51
C SER A 148 21.47 -8.73 -11.08
#